data_8ebe88939bb1e925ea4dd05a4f052f33
#
_entry.id   8ebe88939bb1e925ea4dd05a4f052f33
#
_cell.length_a   1.000
_cell.length_b   1.000
_cell.length_c   1.000
_cell.angle_alpha   90.00
_cell.angle_beta   90.00
_cell.angle_gamma   90.00
#
_symmetry.space_group_name_H-M   'P 1'
#
loop_
_entity.id
_entity.type
_entity.pdbx_description
1 polymer ?
#
loop_
_entity_poly.entity_id
_entity_poly.type
_entity_poly.pdbx_seq_one_letter_code
_entity_poly.pdbx_strand_id
1 'polypeptide(L)'
;MRGVDYYELLGVERSASSAEIKSAYRTLARTMHPDVGGTAGTFRLLQQAYETLNDPVRRADYDAGGDGEEEQPEPRPGPKRTPSRRWVYRPGQRRDFGDDPDFAPAAPDLSAADIPWWDEVDPAERVVYLPVTAPDRTAALAMAGGWVLLAAAGLLVGLSGVLLGVWLALLVSAGVVVLVLLRRLLEAHRTDRLFEAENRGRVFGGTAEEEVAADAVVKQRSAELLADHLTRLPGARIFHGVAWPGSVFADVDHAVLCGRRLVLVESKRWLPGHYEVDEDGEVWRNGHVFRGGTTRLGEGVAAFEALLPEVEVRGVLLLYPNRAGEVSVGESDAEAPVEPLTPEGFVREIGEWLAAEPAAVDRDAFAMVLAQVVTR
;
A
#
# COMPACT_ATOMS: atom_id res chain seq x y z
N MET A 1 -26.33 -2.96 -12.20
CA MET A 1 -25.32 -3.25 -11.15
C MET A 1 -25.97 -4.24 -10.20
N ARG A 2 -25.30 -5.32 -9.79
CA ARG A 2 -25.87 -6.20 -8.76
C ARG A 2 -25.68 -5.47 -7.43
N GLY A 3 -26.78 -5.11 -6.77
CA GLY A 3 -26.74 -4.54 -5.41
C GLY A 3 -26.06 -5.50 -4.44
N VAL A 4 -25.43 -4.97 -3.39
CA VAL A 4 -24.81 -5.77 -2.33
C VAL A 4 -25.90 -6.59 -1.63
N ASP A 5 -25.73 -7.91 -1.53
CA ASP A 5 -26.68 -8.77 -0.79
C ASP A 5 -26.43 -8.58 0.72
N TYR A 6 -27.46 -8.07 1.43
CA TYR A 6 -27.38 -7.77 2.86
C TYR A 6 -27.20 -9.02 3.73
N TYR A 7 -27.62 -10.19 3.28
CA TYR A 7 -27.39 -11.46 3.98
C TYR A 7 -25.93 -11.88 3.88
N GLU A 8 -25.34 -11.76 2.67
CA GLU A 8 -23.90 -12.01 2.47
C GLU A 8 -23.05 -11.01 3.26
N LEU A 9 -23.44 -9.74 3.27
CA LEU A 9 -22.72 -8.70 4.00
C LEU A 9 -22.68 -8.95 5.52
N LEU A 10 -23.77 -9.46 6.09
CA LEU A 10 -23.85 -9.83 7.50
C LEU A 10 -23.30 -11.24 7.78
N GLY A 11 -22.98 -12.03 6.75
CA GLY A 11 -22.51 -13.40 6.90
C GLY A 11 -23.55 -14.34 7.51
N VAL A 12 -24.85 -14.14 7.20
CA VAL A 12 -25.96 -14.93 7.72
C VAL A 12 -26.76 -15.55 6.58
N GLU A 13 -27.42 -16.66 6.86
CA GLU A 13 -28.33 -17.29 5.91
C GLU A 13 -29.62 -16.46 5.74
N ARG A 14 -30.28 -16.58 4.58
CA ARG A 14 -31.58 -15.93 4.33
C ARG A 14 -32.69 -16.42 5.27
N SER A 15 -32.51 -17.57 5.90
CA SER A 15 -33.39 -18.13 6.93
C SER A 15 -33.11 -17.62 8.34
N ALA A 16 -32.06 -16.80 8.53
CA ALA A 16 -31.60 -16.33 9.84
C ALA A 16 -32.69 -15.60 10.62
N SER A 17 -32.80 -15.90 11.90
CA SER A 17 -33.66 -15.20 12.84
C SER A 17 -33.17 -13.78 13.15
N SER A 18 -34.06 -12.91 13.64
CA SER A 18 -33.67 -11.55 14.06
C SER A 18 -32.59 -11.57 15.15
N ALA A 19 -32.53 -12.63 15.97
CA ALA A 19 -31.50 -12.78 17.00
C ALA A 19 -30.14 -13.09 16.38
N GLU A 20 -30.06 -13.90 15.34
CA GLU A 20 -28.84 -14.23 14.61
C GLU A 20 -28.35 -13.02 13.81
N ILE A 21 -29.23 -12.31 13.11
CA ILE A 21 -28.95 -11.06 12.41
C ILE A 21 -28.36 -10.03 13.37
N LYS A 22 -28.96 -9.88 14.55
CA LYS A 22 -28.48 -8.95 15.58
C LYS A 22 -27.11 -9.35 16.15
N SER A 23 -26.87 -10.66 16.32
CA SER A 23 -25.59 -11.17 16.79
C SER A 23 -24.48 -10.96 15.78
N ALA A 24 -24.74 -11.28 14.51
CA ALA A 24 -23.82 -11.05 13.40
C ALA A 24 -23.48 -9.57 13.25
N TYR A 25 -24.48 -8.69 13.24
CA TYR A 25 -24.27 -7.26 13.20
C TYR A 25 -23.39 -6.75 14.35
N ARG A 26 -23.63 -7.21 15.60
CA ARG A 26 -22.81 -6.80 16.76
C ARG A 26 -21.34 -7.21 16.63
N THR A 27 -21.10 -8.38 16.08
CA THR A 27 -19.75 -8.88 15.86
C THR A 27 -19.04 -8.05 14.78
N LEU A 28 -19.71 -7.86 13.64
CA LEU A 28 -19.16 -7.08 12.52
C LEU A 28 -19.04 -5.58 12.87
N ALA A 29 -20.00 -5.02 13.60
CA ALA A 29 -19.95 -3.62 14.02
C ALA A 29 -18.79 -3.32 14.97
N ARG A 30 -18.33 -4.32 15.75
CA ARG A 30 -17.13 -4.16 16.59
C ARG A 30 -15.84 -4.20 15.76
N THR A 31 -15.77 -5.07 14.78
CA THR A 31 -14.58 -5.25 13.94
C THR A 31 -14.49 -4.21 12.82
N MET A 32 -15.63 -3.70 12.35
CA MET A 32 -15.71 -2.72 11.24
C MET A 32 -16.07 -1.30 11.72
N HIS A 33 -15.98 -1.03 13.03
CA HIS A 33 -16.22 0.32 13.52
C HIS A 33 -15.14 1.28 13.03
N PRO A 34 -15.47 2.51 12.58
CA PRO A 34 -14.47 3.47 12.10
C PRO A 34 -13.38 3.79 13.13
N ASP A 35 -13.70 3.68 14.42
CA ASP A 35 -12.72 3.86 15.52
C ASP A 35 -11.82 2.62 15.74
N VAL A 36 -12.07 1.52 15.05
CA VAL A 36 -11.34 0.23 15.18
C VAL A 36 -10.77 -0.21 13.83
N GLY A 37 -10.69 0.71 12.84
CA GLY A 37 -10.10 0.46 11.53
C GLY A 37 -11.08 0.11 10.41
N GLY A 38 -12.39 0.15 10.65
CA GLY A 38 -13.39 0.07 9.59
C GLY A 38 -13.58 1.38 8.86
N THR A 39 -13.95 1.35 7.57
CA THR A 39 -14.27 2.57 6.84
C THR A 39 -15.70 3.05 7.20
N ALA A 40 -15.92 4.37 7.21
CA ALA A 40 -17.24 4.95 7.45
C ALA A 40 -18.28 4.47 6.41
N GLY A 41 -17.85 4.17 5.19
CA GLY A 41 -18.70 3.63 4.12
C GLY A 41 -19.18 2.20 4.41
N THR A 42 -18.26 1.33 4.79
CA THR A 42 -18.57 -0.07 5.13
C THR A 42 -19.46 -0.16 6.36
N PHE A 43 -19.15 0.66 7.38
CA PHE A 43 -19.98 0.70 8.60
C PHE A 43 -21.41 1.19 8.32
N ARG A 44 -21.57 2.18 7.45
CA ARG A 44 -22.88 2.69 7.02
C ARG A 44 -23.67 1.62 6.26
N LEU A 45 -23.01 0.91 5.36
CA LEU A 45 -23.64 -0.17 4.60
C LEU A 45 -24.04 -1.35 5.52
N LEU A 46 -23.19 -1.67 6.50
CA LEU A 46 -23.49 -2.69 7.52
C LEU A 46 -24.69 -2.29 8.38
N GLN A 47 -24.79 -1.01 8.76
CA GLN A 47 -25.90 -0.47 9.51
C GLN A 47 -27.20 -0.52 8.68
N GLN A 48 -27.15 -0.14 7.42
CA GLN A 48 -28.27 -0.20 6.50
C GLN A 48 -28.77 -1.64 6.31
N ALA A 49 -27.85 -2.60 6.13
CA ALA A 49 -28.20 -4.02 6.05
C ALA A 49 -28.90 -4.52 7.32
N TYR A 50 -28.38 -4.15 8.50
CA TYR A 50 -28.99 -4.52 9.76
C TYR A 50 -30.39 -3.89 9.95
N GLU A 51 -30.56 -2.60 9.67
CA GLU A 51 -31.83 -1.91 9.76
C GLU A 51 -32.90 -2.51 8.82
N THR A 52 -32.48 -2.91 7.62
CA THR A 52 -33.37 -3.56 6.65
C THR A 52 -33.76 -4.97 7.08
N LEU A 53 -32.80 -5.80 7.47
CA LEU A 53 -33.06 -7.23 7.77
C LEU A 53 -33.63 -7.46 9.17
N ASN A 54 -33.43 -6.54 10.11
CA ASN A 54 -33.95 -6.66 11.48
C ASN A 54 -35.41 -6.23 11.61
N ASP A 55 -35.92 -5.44 10.67
CA ASP A 55 -37.34 -5.06 10.60
C ASP A 55 -38.09 -6.05 9.68
N PRO A 56 -39.13 -6.76 10.19
CA PRO A 56 -39.83 -7.77 9.41
C PRO A 56 -40.48 -7.22 8.13
N VAL A 57 -40.92 -5.97 8.14
CA VAL A 57 -41.59 -5.35 6.98
C VAL A 57 -40.54 -5.00 5.92
N ARG A 58 -39.47 -4.32 6.30
CA ARG A 58 -38.39 -3.96 5.39
C ARG A 58 -37.68 -5.20 4.83
N ARG A 59 -37.53 -6.24 5.65
CA ARG A 59 -36.96 -7.52 5.20
C ARG A 59 -37.85 -8.18 4.14
N ALA A 60 -39.18 -8.20 4.36
CA ALA A 60 -40.11 -8.75 3.38
C ALA A 60 -40.10 -7.97 2.06
N ASP A 61 -40.01 -6.64 2.13
CA ASP A 61 -39.88 -5.79 0.95
C ASP A 61 -38.56 -6.02 0.22
N TYR A 62 -37.45 -6.15 0.96
CA TYR A 62 -36.15 -6.48 0.41
C TYR A 62 -36.13 -7.88 -0.26
N ASP A 63 -36.70 -8.89 0.41
CA ASP A 63 -36.82 -10.26 -0.12
C ASP A 63 -37.74 -10.33 -1.34
N ALA A 64 -38.71 -9.42 -1.46
CA ALA A 64 -39.60 -9.31 -2.62
C ALA A 64 -38.96 -8.61 -3.84
N GLY A 65 -37.70 -8.15 -3.73
CA GLY A 65 -36.97 -7.50 -4.82
C GLY A 65 -37.30 -6.02 -5.00
N GLY A 66 -37.86 -5.37 -3.98
CA GLY A 66 -38.07 -3.93 -3.95
C GLY A 66 -36.75 -3.19 -3.76
N ASP A 67 -36.24 -2.58 -4.81
CA ASP A 67 -35.17 -1.55 -4.72
C ASP A 67 -35.79 -0.33 -4.02
N GLY A 68 -35.52 -0.19 -2.73
CA GLY A 68 -36.08 0.90 -1.93
C GLY A 68 -35.47 2.25 -2.27
N GLU A 69 -36.09 2.99 -3.17
CA GLU A 69 -36.02 4.45 -3.14
C GLU A 69 -36.78 4.96 -1.92
N GLU A 70 -36.11 5.62 -1.01
CA GLU A 70 -36.71 6.19 0.19
C GLU A 70 -37.62 7.37 -0.16
N GLU A 71 -38.93 7.09 -0.22
CA GLU A 71 -39.96 8.11 -0.09
C GLU A 71 -40.29 8.24 1.42
N GLN A 72 -39.93 9.35 2.04
CA GLN A 72 -40.23 9.63 3.44
C GLN A 72 -41.74 9.77 3.65
N PRO A 73 -42.42 8.95 4.49
CA PRO A 73 -43.83 9.16 4.79
C PRO A 73 -43.99 10.23 5.87
N GLU A 74 -44.82 11.23 5.57
CA GLU A 74 -45.29 12.23 6.53
C GLU A 74 -45.99 11.59 7.73
N PRO A 75 -45.87 12.16 8.94
CA PRO A 75 -46.40 11.54 10.17
C PRO A 75 -47.92 11.70 10.29
N ARG A 76 -48.62 10.57 10.34
CA ARG A 76 -50.03 10.52 10.71
C ARG A 76 -50.21 10.62 12.24
N PRO A 77 -51.17 11.41 12.78
CA PRO A 77 -51.35 11.54 14.21
C PRO A 77 -52.07 10.31 14.82
N GLY A 78 -51.38 9.60 15.68
CA GLY A 78 -51.89 8.46 16.43
C GLY A 78 -52.14 8.79 17.91
N PRO A 79 -52.90 7.96 18.68
CA PRO A 79 -53.47 8.31 19.97
C PRO A 79 -52.42 8.48 21.07
N LYS A 80 -52.72 9.46 21.97
CA LYS A 80 -51.90 9.88 23.12
C LYS A 80 -51.61 8.70 24.05
N ARG A 81 -50.36 8.25 24.09
CA ARG A 81 -49.83 7.35 25.11
C ARG A 81 -49.04 8.17 26.15
N THR A 82 -49.26 7.89 27.43
CA THR A 82 -48.53 8.40 28.59
C THR A 82 -47.01 8.25 28.44
N PRO A 83 -46.20 9.20 28.91
CA PRO A 83 -44.76 9.20 28.67
C PRO A 83 -44.06 8.14 29.51
N SER A 84 -43.83 6.95 28.93
CA SER A 84 -42.71 6.13 29.34
C SER A 84 -41.45 6.90 29.01
N ARG A 85 -40.51 6.97 29.93
CA ARG A 85 -39.23 7.65 29.84
C ARG A 85 -38.54 7.21 28.54
N ARG A 86 -38.84 7.94 27.46
CA ARG A 86 -38.25 7.77 26.14
C ARG A 86 -36.78 8.11 26.30
N TRP A 87 -35.93 7.11 26.26
CA TRP A 87 -34.52 7.32 25.97
C TRP A 87 -34.49 7.95 24.58
N VAL A 88 -34.49 9.27 24.54
CA VAL A 88 -34.11 10.00 23.35
C VAL A 88 -32.65 9.65 23.17
N TYR A 89 -32.34 8.80 22.18
CA TYR A 89 -31.01 8.72 21.61
C TYR A 89 -30.71 10.15 21.12
N ARG A 90 -30.10 10.94 21.98
CA ARG A 90 -29.33 12.06 21.51
C ARG A 90 -28.18 11.38 20.77
N PRO A 91 -27.98 11.58 19.42
CA PRO A 91 -26.75 11.24 18.80
C PRO A 91 -25.70 11.84 19.71
N GLY A 92 -24.89 10.97 20.33
CA GLY A 92 -23.95 11.41 21.36
C GLY A 92 -23.24 12.58 20.73
N GLN A 93 -23.27 13.74 21.39
CA GLN A 93 -22.32 14.77 21.02
C GLN A 93 -21.02 14.00 20.86
N ARG A 94 -20.53 13.90 19.63
CA ARG A 94 -19.16 13.48 19.38
C ARG A 94 -18.42 14.20 20.47
N ARG A 95 -17.89 13.49 21.45
CA ARG A 95 -17.01 14.12 22.43
C ARG A 95 -15.91 14.65 21.53
N ASP A 96 -15.98 15.92 21.31
CA ASP A 96 -14.95 16.69 20.61
C ASP A 96 -13.73 16.53 21.48
N PHE A 97 -12.88 15.54 21.19
CA PHE A 97 -11.63 15.31 21.90
C PHE A 97 -10.64 16.43 21.62
N GLY A 98 -11.18 17.62 21.25
CA GLY A 98 -10.42 18.80 20.90
C GLY A 98 -9.87 18.74 19.48
N ASP A 99 -10.50 17.98 18.59
CA ASP A 99 -10.27 18.09 17.15
C ASP A 99 -10.63 19.49 16.68
N ASP A 100 -9.73 20.11 15.95
CA ASP A 100 -10.01 21.34 15.22
C ASP A 100 -10.31 20.95 13.76
N PRO A 101 -11.57 21.00 13.31
CA PRO A 101 -11.94 20.58 11.97
C PRO A 101 -11.33 21.48 10.88
N ASP A 102 -10.99 22.72 11.22
CA ASP A 102 -10.38 23.67 10.29
C ASP A 102 -8.85 23.62 10.34
N PHE A 103 -8.25 22.84 11.24
CA PHE A 103 -6.82 22.70 11.35
C PHE A 103 -6.25 21.82 10.21
N ALA A 104 -5.41 22.40 9.40
CA ALA A 104 -4.60 21.66 8.42
C ALA A 104 -3.16 21.55 8.95
N PRO A 105 -2.61 20.32 9.08
CA PRO A 105 -1.22 20.15 9.45
C PRO A 105 -0.31 20.84 8.43
N ALA A 106 0.74 21.51 8.91
CA ALA A 106 1.73 22.11 8.03
C ALA A 106 2.46 21.05 7.21
N ALA A 107 2.92 21.42 6.02
CA ALA A 107 3.88 20.58 5.32
C ALA A 107 5.21 20.56 6.11
N PRO A 108 5.94 19.44 6.11
CA PRO A 108 7.23 19.37 6.77
C PRO A 108 8.21 20.37 6.16
N ASP A 109 8.96 21.08 7.01
CA ASP A 109 10.02 21.99 6.57
C ASP A 109 11.33 21.20 6.49
N LEU A 110 11.52 20.50 5.36
CA LEU A 110 12.71 19.68 5.10
C LEU A 110 13.52 20.29 3.97
N SER A 111 14.74 20.70 4.28
CA SER A 111 15.72 21.04 3.25
C SER A 111 16.52 19.78 2.83
N ALA A 112 17.10 19.83 1.63
CA ALA A 112 17.96 18.74 1.15
C ALA A 112 19.12 18.41 2.14
N ALA A 113 19.62 19.42 2.88
CA ALA A 113 20.67 19.24 3.87
C ALA A 113 20.22 18.48 5.13
N ASP A 114 18.91 18.41 5.38
CA ASP A 114 18.34 17.71 6.54
C ASP A 114 18.06 16.23 6.25
N ILE A 115 18.21 15.80 4.98
CA ILE A 115 17.93 14.43 4.53
C ILE A 115 19.25 13.69 4.29
N PRO A 116 19.64 12.70 5.13
CA PRO A 116 20.95 12.07 5.09
C PRO A 116 21.30 11.45 3.72
N TRP A 117 20.35 10.79 3.09
CA TRP A 117 20.52 10.05 1.83
C TRP A 117 20.44 10.91 0.58
N TRP A 118 20.07 12.20 0.70
CA TRP A 118 19.72 13.05 -0.45
C TRP A 118 20.86 13.23 -1.46
N ASP A 119 22.08 13.49 -0.97
CA ASP A 119 23.25 13.73 -1.80
C ASP A 119 23.95 12.44 -2.23
N GLU A 120 23.63 11.31 -1.58
CA GLU A 120 24.19 10.01 -1.93
C GLU A 120 23.51 9.37 -3.14
N VAL A 121 22.27 9.81 -3.46
CA VAL A 121 21.44 9.26 -4.56
C VAL A 121 21.57 10.13 -5.81
N ASP A 122 22.01 9.54 -6.92
CA ASP A 122 21.93 10.16 -8.25
C ASP A 122 20.53 9.91 -8.86
N PRO A 123 19.66 10.95 -9.00
CA PRO A 123 18.34 10.77 -9.60
C PRO A 123 18.36 10.39 -11.06
N ALA A 124 19.51 10.54 -11.74
CA ALA A 124 19.70 10.14 -13.13
C ALA A 124 20.29 8.73 -13.27
N GLU A 125 20.53 8.04 -12.15
CA GLU A 125 21.01 6.67 -12.16
C GLU A 125 20.06 5.76 -12.95
N ARG A 126 20.67 4.87 -13.73
CA ARG A 126 19.88 3.95 -14.55
C ARG A 126 19.19 2.90 -13.71
N VAL A 127 17.89 2.81 -13.86
CA VAL A 127 17.07 1.77 -13.21
C VAL A 127 17.49 0.38 -13.67
N VAL A 128 17.69 -0.50 -12.70
CA VAL A 128 17.98 -1.92 -12.85
C VAL A 128 16.74 -2.72 -12.50
N TYR A 129 16.30 -3.56 -13.44
CA TYR A 129 15.12 -4.41 -13.21
C TYR A 129 15.53 -5.78 -12.69
N LEU A 130 14.96 -6.18 -11.56
CA LEU A 130 15.15 -7.50 -10.97
C LEU A 130 14.03 -8.46 -11.41
N PRO A 131 14.27 -9.80 -11.42
CA PRO A 131 15.59 -10.42 -11.34
C PRO A 131 16.46 -10.07 -12.56
N VAL A 132 17.76 -9.91 -12.34
CA VAL A 132 18.70 -9.63 -13.44
C VAL A 132 18.84 -10.89 -14.29
N THR A 133 18.17 -10.93 -15.44
CA THR A 133 18.23 -12.06 -16.39
C THR A 133 19.34 -11.90 -17.43
N ALA A 134 19.91 -10.70 -17.54
CA ALA A 134 20.98 -10.40 -18.47
C ALA A 134 22.34 -10.94 -17.99
N PRO A 135 23.11 -11.55 -18.82
CA PRO A 135 24.50 -11.85 -18.51
C PRO A 135 25.29 -10.53 -18.34
N ASP A 136 26.39 -10.60 -17.56
CA ASP A 136 27.25 -9.44 -17.38
C ASP A 136 27.74 -8.90 -18.72
N ARG A 137 27.51 -7.62 -18.99
CA ARG A 137 27.88 -6.96 -20.24
C ARG A 137 29.38 -6.96 -20.47
N THR A 138 30.17 -6.78 -19.42
CA THR A 138 31.63 -6.76 -19.52
C THR A 138 32.15 -8.13 -19.89
N ALA A 139 31.61 -9.19 -19.29
CA ALA A 139 31.93 -10.56 -19.62
C ALA A 139 31.51 -10.92 -21.05
N ALA A 140 30.33 -10.52 -21.50
CA ALA A 140 29.86 -10.77 -22.86
C ALA A 140 30.70 -10.03 -23.91
N LEU A 141 31.07 -8.79 -23.67
CA LEU A 141 31.95 -8.01 -24.54
C LEU A 141 33.39 -8.59 -24.58
N ALA A 142 33.91 -9.00 -23.41
CA ALA A 142 35.21 -9.65 -23.32
C ALA A 142 35.24 -10.97 -24.10
N MET A 143 34.19 -11.78 -24.01
CA MET A 143 34.08 -13.03 -24.77
C MET A 143 33.93 -12.78 -26.28
N ALA A 144 33.16 -11.76 -26.67
CA ALA A 144 33.06 -11.38 -28.07
C ALA A 144 34.41 -10.89 -28.63
N GLY A 145 35.13 -10.07 -27.86
CA GLY A 145 36.47 -9.63 -28.19
C GLY A 145 37.46 -10.79 -28.29
N GLY A 146 37.44 -11.72 -27.35
CA GLY A 146 38.24 -12.95 -27.37
C GLY A 146 37.95 -13.82 -28.57
N TRP A 147 36.68 -13.95 -28.97
CA TRP A 147 36.30 -14.66 -30.19
C TRP A 147 36.87 -14.02 -31.47
N VAL A 148 36.83 -12.67 -31.57
CA VAL A 148 37.42 -11.95 -32.69
C VAL A 148 38.95 -12.17 -32.75
N LEU A 149 39.60 -12.11 -31.58
CA LEU A 149 41.05 -12.37 -31.50
C LEU A 149 41.41 -13.81 -31.89
N LEU A 150 40.62 -14.79 -31.48
CA LEU A 150 40.76 -16.18 -31.85
C LEU A 150 40.64 -16.36 -33.38
N ALA A 151 39.65 -15.69 -33.98
CA ALA A 151 39.46 -15.70 -35.43
C ALA A 151 40.66 -15.10 -36.19
N ALA A 152 41.14 -13.95 -35.72
CA ALA A 152 42.30 -13.28 -36.31
C ALA A 152 43.59 -14.10 -36.18
N ALA A 153 43.84 -14.72 -35.04
CA ALA A 153 45.02 -15.52 -34.78
C ALA A 153 45.16 -16.71 -35.76
N GLY A 154 44.04 -17.41 -36.01
CA GLY A 154 44.07 -18.53 -36.97
C GLY A 154 44.33 -18.13 -38.41
N LEU A 155 43.92 -16.92 -38.81
CA LEU A 155 44.20 -16.36 -40.12
C LEU A 155 45.71 -15.98 -40.29
N LEU A 156 46.31 -15.47 -39.19
CA LEU A 156 47.69 -15.03 -39.17
C LEU A 156 48.69 -16.19 -39.14
N VAL A 157 48.35 -17.28 -38.44
CA VAL A 157 49.27 -18.41 -38.22
C VAL A 157 49.34 -19.41 -39.44
N GLY A 158 48.36 -19.33 -40.35
CA GLY A 158 48.35 -20.20 -41.53
C GLY A 158 48.20 -21.69 -41.20
N LEU A 159 47.23 -22.01 -40.28
CA LEU A 159 46.96 -23.36 -39.84
C LEU A 159 46.61 -24.33 -41.01
N SER A 160 47.08 -25.59 -40.94
CA SER A 160 46.78 -26.62 -41.94
C SER A 160 46.46 -27.97 -41.28
N GLY A 161 45.80 -28.86 -42.04
CA GLY A 161 45.47 -30.20 -41.58
C GLY A 161 44.61 -30.29 -40.33
N VAL A 162 44.99 -31.14 -39.40
CA VAL A 162 44.22 -31.40 -38.16
C VAL A 162 44.11 -30.14 -37.27
N LEU A 163 45.19 -29.33 -37.27
CA LEU A 163 45.19 -28.08 -36.46
C LEU A 163 44.11 -27.07 -36.94
N LEU A 164 43.91 -26.96 -38.25
CA LEU A 164 42.86 -26.17 -38.86
C LEU A 164 41.46 -26.68 -38.42
N GLY A 165 41.24 -27.99 -38.40
CA GLY A 165 39.99 -28.61 -37.99
C GLY A 165 39.68 -28.33 -36.54
N VAL A 166 40.66 -28.47 -35.65
CA VAL A 166 40.50 -28.16 -34.20
C VAL A 166 40.21 -26.67 -33.99
N TRP A 167 40.95 -25.79 -34.67
CA TRP A 167 40.74 -24.34 -34.56
C TRP A 167 39.35 -23.94 -35.07
N LEU A 168 38.87 -24.48 -36.20
CA LEU A 168 37.53 -24.22 -36.71
C LEU A 168 36.44 -24.69 -35.70
N ALA A 169 36.64 -25.88 -35.12
CA ALA A 169 35.70 -26.38 -34.08
C ALA A 169 35.64 -25.45 -32.86
N LEU A 170 36.78 -24.95 -32.37
CA LEU A 170 36.88 -23.99 -31.30
C LEU A 170 36.21 -22.64 -31.67
N LEU A 171 36.47 -22.18 -32.88
CA LEU A 171 35.89 -20.91 -33.36
C LEU A 171 34.36 -20.99 -33.47
N VAL A 172 33.83 -22.10 -33.97
CA VAL A 172 32.37 -22.31 -34.08
C VAL A 172 31.75 -22.44 -32.69
N SER A 173 32.36 -23.24 -31.80
CA SER A 173 31.80 -23.41 -30.42
C SER A 173 31.82 -22.10 -29.64
N ALA A 174 32.91 -21.35 -29.67
CA ALA A 174 32.98 -20.04 -29.05
C ALA A 174 32.00 -19.03 -29.68
N GLY A 175 31.84 -19.07 -31.00
CA GLY A 175 30.86 -18.26 -31.74
C GLY A 175 29.42 -18.54 -31.32
N VAL A 176 29.07 -19.81 -31.12
CA VAL A 176 27.75 -20.19 -30.59
C VAL A 176 27.53 -19.63 -29.19
N VAL A 177 28.53 -19.73 -28.30
CA VAL A 177 28.43 -19.15 -26.94
C VAL A 177 28.22 -17.63 -26.99
N VAL A 178 29.03 -16.93 -27.79
CA VAL A 178 28.88 -15.46 -27.98
C VAL A 178 27.50 -15.11 -28.53
N LEU A 179 27.01 -15.88 -29.52
CA LEU A 179 25.66 -15.64 -30.08
C LEU A 179 24.55 -15.83 -29.05
N VAL A 180 24.65 -16.88 -28.22
CA VAL A 180 23.68 -17.15 -27.16
C VAL A 180 23.68 -16.00 -26.12
N LEU A 181 24.86 -15.54 -25.71
CA LEU A 181 24.99 -14.43 -24.77
C LEU A 181 24.43 -13.11 -25.34
N LEU A 182 24.76 -12.81 -26.59
CA LEU A 182 24.21 -11.62 -27.27
C LEU A 182 22.70 -11.70 -27.42
N ARG A 183 22.13 -12.86 -27.73
CA ARG A 183 20.68 -13.05 -27.76
C ARG A 183 20.05 -12.83 -26.39
N ARG A 184 20.61 -13.41 -25.33
CA ARG A 184 20.13 -13.18 -23.96
C ARG A 184 20.20 -11.72 -23.54
N LEU A 185 21.28 -11.00 -23.89
CA LEU A 185 21.39 -9.57 -23.66
C LEU A 185 20.32 -8.76 -24.39
N LEU A 186 20.06 -9.08 -25.66
CA LEU A 186 19.04 -8.41 -26.46
C LEU A 186 17.63 -8.70 -25.96
N GLU A 187 17.35 -9.93 -25.54
CA GLU A 187 16.06 -10.32 -24.93
C GLU A 187 15.82 -9.59 -23.60
N ALA A 188 16.83 -9.56 -22.72
CA ALA A 188 16.74 -8.84 -21.46
C ALA A 188 16.49 -7.33 -21.69
N HIS A 189 17.19 -6.72 -22.64
CA HIS A 189 16.95 -5.32 -22.99
C HIS A 189 15.57 -5.06 -23.59
N ARG A 190 15.03 -6.01 -24.35
CA ARG A 190 13.68 -5.89 -24.89
C ARG A 190 12.64 -5.99 -23.78
N THR A 191 12.80 -6.95 -22.87
CA THR A 191 11.88 -7.12 -21.71
C THR A 191 11.92 -5.91 -20.81
N ASP A 192 13.09 -5.33 -20.51
CA ASP A 192 13.21 -4.11 -19.71
C ASP A 192 12.49 -2.93 -20.37
N ARG A 193 12.69 -2.73 -21.68
CA ARG A 193 12.04 -1.65 -22.44
C ARG A 193 10.52 -1.81 -22.52
N LEU A 194 10.02 -3.05 -22.66
CA LEU A 194 8.59 -3.31 -22.69
C LEU A 194 7.97 -3.02 -21.32
N PHE A 195 8.61 -3.50 -20.25
CA PHE A 195 8.15 -3.21 -18.89
C PHE A 195 8.13 -1.70 -18.60
N GLU A 196 9.18 -0.97 -18.98
CA GLU A 196 9.26 0.47 -18.83
C GLU A 196 8.22 1.21 -19.69
N ALA A 197 7.93 0.72 -20.89
CA ALA A 197 6.93 1.31 -21.77
C ALA A 197 5.50 1.12 -21.26
N GLU A 198 5.22 -0.05 -20.66
CA GLU A 198 3.93 -0.40 -20.07
C GLU A 198 3.71 0.31 -18.73
N ASN A 199 4.77 0.44 -17.92
CA ASN A 199 4.72 0.98 -16.56
C ASN A 199 5.47 2.33 -16.46
N ARG A 200 5.17 3.27 -17.35
CA ARG A 200 5.85 4.57 -17.46
C ARG A 200 5.66 5.51 -16.27
N GLY A 201 4.82 5.18 -15.31
CA GLY A 201 4.59 5.99 -14.12
C GLY A 201 5.56 5.67 -12.99
N ARG A 202 5.66 6.59 -12.04
CA ARG A 202 6.23 6.35 -10.71
C ARG A 202 5.15 6.32 -9.64
N VAL A 203 3.97 6.81 -9.95
CA VAL A 203 2.80 6.90 -9.06
C VAL A 203 1.63 6.16 -9.71
N PHE A 204 1.01 5.27 -8.98
CA PHE A 204 -0.06 4.39 -9.41
C PHE A 204 -1.24 4.48 -8.44
N GLY A 205 -2.47 4.41 -8.96
CA GLY A 205 -3.68 4.60 -8.17
C GLY A 205 -4.04 6.08 -7.99
N GLY A 206 -5.15 6.34 -7.32
CA GLY A 206 -5.66 7.67 -7.03
C GLY A 206 -5.89 7.87 -5.55
N THR A 207 -5.66 9.06 -5.06
CA THR A 207 -6.16 9.48 -3.74
C THR A 207 -7.67 9.63 -3.85
N ALA A 208 -8.41 9.03 -2.92
CA ALA A 208 -9.88 9.05 -2.95
C ALA A 208 -10.40 10.48 -2.79
N GLU A 209 -10.94 11.06 -3.87
CA GLU A 209 -11.54 12.39 -3.84
C GLU A 209 -12.88 12.46 -3.06
N GLU A 210 -13.48 11.31 -2.71
CA GLU A 210 -14.81 11.20 -2.10
C GLU A 210 -14.82 10.84 -0.61
N GLU A 211 -13.67 10.73 0.07
CA GLU A 211 -13.65 10.48 1.50
C GLU A 211 -13.97 11.75 2.31
N VAL A 212 -14.77 11.57 3.36
CA VAL A 212 -15.22 12.66 4.25
C VAL A 212 -14.01 13.41 4.85
N ALA A 213 -13.88 14.57 4.39
CA ALA A 213 -13.05 15.75 4.63
C ALA A 213 -11.80 15.68 5.53
N ALA A 214 -11.81 15.04 6.68
CA ALA A 214 -10.71 15.15 7.64
C ALA A 214 -9.54 14.20 7.36
N ASP A 215 -9.82 12.95 7.00
CA ASP A 215 -8.78 11.96 6.70
C ASP A 215 -8.22 12.13 5.28
N ALA A 216 -9.03 12.64 4.35
CA ALA A 216 -8.59 12.96 3.00
C ALA A 216 -7.42 13.97 2.98
N VAL A 217 -7.44 14.96 3.88
CA VAL A 217 -6.37 15.98 3.97
C VAL A 217 -5.02 15.35 4.32
N VAL A 218 -4.97 14.45 5.32
CA VAL A 218 -3.70 13.85 5.72
C VAL A 218 -3.20 12.82 4.70
N LYS A 219 -4.10 12.08 4.05
CA LYS A 219 -3.74 11.19 2.93
C LYS A 219 -3.15 11.97 1.77
N GLN A 220 -3.77 13.11 1.42
CA GLN A 220 -3.24 14.00 0.39
C GLN A 220 -1.86 14.55 0.76
N ARG A 221 -1.67 14.99 2.03
CA ARG A 221 -0.37 15.45 2.52
C ARG A 221 0.70 14.37 2.48
N SER A 222 0.33 13.13 2.81
CA SER A 222 1.24 12.00 2.69
C SER A 222 1.59 11.71 1.23
N ALA A 223 0.62 11.77 0.32
CA ALA A 223 0.88 11.60 -1.11
C ALA A 223 1.86 12.67 -1.65
N GLU A 224 1.67 13.93 -1.25
CA GLU A 224 2.57 15.03 -1.59
C GLU A 224 3.97 14.79 -1.02
N LEU A 225 4.09 14.41 0.26
CA LEU A 225 5.36 14.07 0.90
C LEU A 225 6.13 12.99 0.15
N LEU A 226 5.44 11.91 -0.21
CA LEU A 226 6.03 10.80 -0.97
C LEU A 226 6.48 11.25 -2.37
N ALA A 227 5.65 12.04 -3.06
CA ALA A 227 5.96 12.55 -4.39
C ALA A 227 7.15 13.51 -4.38
N ASP A 228 7.22 14.42 -3.41
CA ASP A 228 8.25 15.47 -3.35
C ASP A 228 9.63 14.90 -2.99
N HIS A 229 9.69 13.86 -2.15
CA HIS A 229 10.95 13.35 -1.64
C HIS A 229 11.37 12.00 -2.25
N LEU A 230 10.48 10.99 -2.26
CA LEU A 230 10.86 9.64 -2.65
C LEU A 230 10.98 9.46 -4.18
N THR A 231 10.42 10.35 -4.98
CA THR A 231 10.66 10.34 -6.44
C THR A 231 12.11 10.65 -6.83
N ARG A 232 12.95 11.13 -5.89
CA ARG A 232 14.38 11.24 -6.09
C ARG A 232 15.06 9.88 -6.27
N LEU A 233 14.53 8.82 -5.64
CA LEU A 233 14.99 7.45 -5.84
C LEU A 233 14.53 6.94 -7.21
N PRO A 234 15.44 6.64 -8.17
CA PRO A 234 15.04 6.25 -9.54
C PRO A 234 14.19 4.98 -9.59
N GLY A 235 14.42 4.05 -8.65
CA GLY A 235 13.70 2.79 -8.50
C GLY A 235 12.36 2.91 -7.77
N ALA A 236 12.09 4.00 -7.06
CA ALA A 236 10.87 4.10 -6.25
C ALA A 236 9.60 4.08 -7.12
N ARG A 237 8.62 3.31 -6.67
CA ARG A 237 7.26 3.21 -7.22
C ARG A 237 6.27 3.41 -6.10
N ILE A 238 5.43 4.41 -6.22
CA ILE A 238 4.46 4.85 -5.22
C ILE A 238 3.08 4.36 -5.65
N PHE A 239 2.35 3.74 -4.75
CA PHE A 239 1.01 3.22 -4.96
C PHE A 239 0.07 3.87 -3.96
N HIS A 240 -1.10 4.30 -4.41
CA HIS A 240 -2.13 4.89 -3.57
C HIS A 240 -3.37 4.00 -3.55
N GLY A 241 -3.99 3.88 -2.37
CA GLY A 241 -5.20 3.08 -2.20
C GLY A 241 -4.96 1.59 -2.43
N VAL A 242 -4.13 0.97 -1.60
CA VAL A 242 -3.72 -0.42 -1.75
C VAL A 242 -4.54 -1.31 -0.83
N ALA A 243 -5.12 -2.38 -1.37
CA ALA A 243 -5.72 -3.46 -0.58
C ALA A 243 -4.64 -4.45 -0.14
N TRP A 244 -4.75 -5.01 1.05
CA TRP A 244 -3.92 -6.19 1.33
C TRP A 244 -4.49 -7.45 0.65
N PRO A 245 -3.66 -8.48 0.46
CA PRO A 245 -4.09 -9.73 -0.17
C PRO A 245 -5.35 -10.32 0.49
N GLY A 246 -6.40 -10.50 -0.33
CA GLY A 246 -7.69 -11.01 0.13
C GLY A 246 -8.71 -9.96 0.57
N SER A 247 -8.34 -8.68 0.61
CA SER A 247 -9.27 -7.56 0.81
C SER A 247 -9.73 -6.99 -0.54
N VAL A 248 -10.90 -6.37 -0.52
CA VAL A 248 -11.45 -5.61 -1.67
C VAL A 248 -11.47 -4.10 -1.40
N PHE A 249 -10.96 -3.69 -0.25
CA PHE A 249 -10.93 -2.30 0.20
C PHE A 249 -9.51 -1.73 0.13
N ALA A 250 -9.40 -0.44 -0.05
CA ALA A 250 -8.12 0.28 0.07
C ALA A 250 -7.77 0.41 1.56
N ASP A 251 -7.22 -0.66 2.15
CA ASP A 251 -6.93 -0.74 3.58
C ASP A 251 -5.64 0.00 3.96
N VAL A 252 -4.76 0.21 2.97
CA VAL A 252 -3.48 0.92 3.11
C VAL A 252 -3.53 2.18 2.25
N ASP A 253 -3.24 3.33 2.84
CA ASP A 253 -3.32 4.61 2.13
C ASP A 253 -2.29 4.70 1.01
N HIS A 254 -1.04 4.35 1.32
CA HIS A 254 0.06 4.38 0.36
C HIS A 254 1.01 3.22 0.56
N ALA A 255 1.66 2.79 -0.52
CA ALA A 255 2.78 1.88 -0.46
C ALA A 255 3.92 2.40 -1.35
N VAL A 256 5.17 2.19 -0.95
CA VAL A 256 6.35 2.53 -1.75
C VAL A 256 7.24 1.32 -1.89
N LEU A 257 7.47 0.91 -3.13
CA LEU A 257 8.38 -0.17 -3.47
C LEU A 257 9.66 0.42 -4.09
N CYS A 258 10.82 0.02 -3.58
CA CYS A 258 12.12 0.34 -4.15
C CYS A 258 13.04 -0.89 -4.01
N GLY A 259 13.53 -1.42 -5.13
CA GLY A 259 14.25 -2.69 -5.12
C GLY A 259 13.40 -3.83 -4.56
N ARG A 260 13.89 -4.45 -3.49
CA ARG A 260 13.20 -5.48 -2.70
C ARG A 260 12.77 -4.98 -1.33
N ARG A 261 12.40 -3.71 -1.25
CA ARG A 261 11.91 -3.05 -0.03
C ARG A 261 10.56 -2.41 -0.28
N LEU A 262 9.59 -2.78 0.54
CA LEU A 262 8.22 -2.28 0.47
C LEU A 262 7.85 -1.65 1.81
N VAL A 263 7.48 -0.38 1.80
CA VAL A 263 6.87 0.26 2.97
C VAL A 263 5.38 0.47 2.73
N LEU A 264 4.57 0.07 3.70
CA LEU A 264 3.14 0.31 3.76
C LEU A 264 2.89 1.50 4.69
N VAL A 265 2.15 2.49 4.24
CA VAL A 265 1.95 3.75 4.98
C VAL A 265 0.47 3.94 5.24
N GLU A 266 0.13 4.12 6.51
CA GLU A 266 -1.19 4.52 6.96
C GLU A 266 -1.10 5.91 7.61
N SER A 267 -1.85 6.89 7.09
CA SER A 267 -1.83 8.26 7.55
C SER A 267 -2.85 8.46 8.66
N LYS A 268 -2.41 8.96 9.81
CA LYS A 268 -3.27 9.18 10.97
C LYS A 268 -3.24 10.63 11.40
N ARG A 269 -4.43 11.16 11.69
CA ARG A 269 -4.63 12.49 12.25
C ARG A 269 -4.97 12.37 13.74
N TRP A 270 -3.93 12.46 14.60
CA TRP A 270 -4.06 12.24 16.02
C TRP A 270 -3.75 13.49 16.86
N LEU A 271 -4.08 13.44 18.14
CA LEU A 271 -3.81 14.53 19.09
C LEU A 271 -2.30 14.75 19.22
N PRO A 272 -1.82 16.01 19.34
CA PRO A 272 -0.42 16.29 19.67
C PRO A 272 0.05 15.56 20.91
N GLY A 273 1.28 15.07 20.92
CA GLY A 273 1.86 14.34 22.02
C GLY A 273 3.00 13.44 21.58
N HIS A 274 3.57 12.71 22.54
CA HIS A 274 4.64 11.75 22.31
C HIS A 274 4.05 10.34 22.14
N TYR A 275 4.38 9.69 21.02
CA TYR A 275 3.85 8.37 20.63
C TYR A 275 4.96 7.32 20.63
N GLU A 276 4.62 6.13 21.09
CA GLU A 276 5.45 4.93 21.10
C GLU A 276 4.59 3.72 20.75
N VAL A 277 5.19 2.67 20.22
CA VAL A 277 4.52 1.37 19.99
C VAL A 277 5.33 0.31 20.73
N ASP A 278 4.66 -0.52 21.49
CA ASP A 278 5.27 -1.62 22.23
C ASP A 278 5.40 -2.90 21.39
N GLU A 279 6.01 -3.94 21.98
CA GLU A 279 6.22 -5.26 21.35
C GLU A 279 4.92 -5.92 20.87
N ASP A 280 3.80 -5.65 21.55
CA ASP A 280 2.48 -6.19 21.22
C ASP A 280 1.77 -5.36 20.13
N GLY A 281 2.38 -4.26 19.67
CA GLY A 281 1.81 -3.33 18.69
C GLY A 281 0.77 -2.38 19.27
N GLU A 282 0.68 -2.27 20.62
CA GLU A 282 -0.17 -1.28 21.26
C GLU A 282 0.46 0.13 21.17
N VAL A 283 -0.37 1.09 20.77
CA VAL A 283 0.05 2.49 20.67
C VAL A 283 -0.06 3.16 22.03
N TRP A 284 1.01 3.81 22.45
CA TRP A 284 1.07 4.61 23.67
C TRP A 284 1.21 6.09 23.34
N ARG A 285 0.58 6.93 24.15
CA ARG A 285 0.70 8.39 24.04
C ARG A 285 0.99 9.00 25.41
N ASN A 286 2.11 9.72 25.52
CA ASN A 286 2.55 10.34 26.76
C ASN A 286 2.61 9.34 27.94
N GLY A 287 3.07 8.11 27.69
CA GLY A 287 3.18 7.04 28.67
C GLY A 287 1.87 6.37 29.07
N HIS A 288 0.78 6.56 28.31
CA HIS A 288 -0.51 5.92 28.53
C HIS A 288 -0.99 5.24 27.25
N VAL A 289 -1.64 4.07 27.38
CA VAL A 289 -2.24 3.36 26.25
C VAL A 289 -3.20 4.29 25.49
N PHE A 290 -2.93 4.47 24.21
CA PHE A 290 -3.72 5.35 23.36
C PHE A 290 -4.93 4.62 22.79
N ARG A 291 -6.11 4.93 23.33
CA ARG A 291 -7.38 4.33 22.88
C ARG A 291 -8.07 5.11 21.76
N GLY A 292 -7.42 6.12 21.22
CA GLY A 292 -7.99 7.01 20.20
C GLY A 292 -7.90 6.52 18.77
N GLY A 293 -7.25 5.39 18.52
CA GLY A 293 -7.18 4.77 17.19
C GLY A 293 -6.42 3.46 17.23
N THR A 294 -6.99 2.45 16.61
CA THR A 294 -6.31 1.18 16.35
C THR A 294 -5.86 1.14 14.90
N THR A 295 -4.76 0.47 14.64
CA THR A 295 -4.31 0.19 13.28
C THR A 295 -4.42 -1.31 13.03
N ARG A 296 -4.73 -1.66 11.79
CA ARG A 296 -4.63 -3.03 11.29
C ARG A 296 -3.45 -3.19 10.33
N LEU A 297 -2.59 -2.18 10.26
CA LEU A 297 -1.46 -2.17 9.35
C LEU A 297 -0.52 -3.37 9.56
N GLY A 298 -0.38 -3.84 10.81
CA GLY A 298 0.39 -5.05 11.11
C GLY A 298 -0.16 -6.32 10.42
N GLU A 299 -1.50 -6.46 10.31
CA GLU A 299 -2.10 -7.54 9.53
C GLU A 299 -1.76 -7.39 8.03
N GLY A 300 -1.74 -6.16 7.54
CA GLY A 300 -1.33 -5.83 6.17
C GLY A 300 0.13 -6.17 5.91
N VAL A 301 1.04 -5.82 6.84
CA VAL A 301 2.47 -6.18 6.76
C VAL A 301 2.62 -7.69 6.64
N ALA A 302 2.03 -8.46 7.55
CA ALA A 302 2.10 -9.91 7.53
C ALA A 302 1.52 -10.52 6.23
N ALA A 303 0.44 -9.94 5.70
CA ALA A 303 -0.16 -10.38 4.44
C ALA A 303 0.76 -10.12 3.24
N PHE A 304 1.45 -8.97 3.20
CA PHE A 304 2.41 -8.66 2.14
C PHE A 304 3.72 -9.44 2.28
N GLU A 305 4.21 -9.71 3.48
CA GLU A 305 5.34 -10.62 3.71
C GLU A 305 5.06 -12.03 3.18
N ALA A 306 3.85 -12.54 3.42
CA ALA A 306 3.43 -13.83 2.87
C ALA A 306 3.29 -13.81 1.33
N LEU A 307 2.85 -12.69 0.74
CA LEU A 307 2.74 -12.53 -0.70
C LEU A 307 4.10 -12.36 -1.39
N LEU A 308 5.04 -11.68 -0.73
CA LEU A 308 6.32 -11.23 -1.28
C LEU A 308 7.51 -11.72 -0.43
N PRO A 309 7.79 -13.04 -0.39
CA PRO A 309 8.76 -13.62 0.55
C PRO A 309 10.22 -13.17 0.31
N GLU A 310 10.53 -12.56 -0.84
CA GLU A 310 11.87 -12.03 -1.16
C GLU A 310 11.97 -10.51 -0.95
N VAL A 311 10.90 -9.88 -0.46
CA VAL A 311 10.82 -8.43 -0.22
C VAL A 311 10.74 -8.16 1.27
N GLU A 312 11.58 -7.26 1.75
CA GLU A 312 11.50 -6.76 3.12
C GLU A 312 10.34 -5.77 3.21
N VAL A 313 9.35 -6.05 4.07
CA VAL A 313 8.13 -5.23 4.23
C VAL A 313 8.18 -4.52 5.57
N ARG A 314 7.88 -3.22 5.58
CA ARG A 314 7.71 -2.42 6.80
C ARG A 314 6.37 -1.72 6.80
N GLY A 315 5.79 -1.55 7.99
CA GLY A 315 4.58 -0.77 8.20
C GLY A 315 4.90 0.54 8.92
N VAL A 316 4.34 1.64 8.44
CA VAL A 316 4.54 2.96 9.05
C VAL A 316 3.21 3.65 9.30
N LEU A 317 3.00 4.10 10.54
CA LEU A 317 1.94 5.04 10.89
C LEU A 317 2.48 6.46 10.77
N LEU A 318 2.07 7.16 9.73
CA LEU A 318 2.48 8.54 9.49
C LEU A 318 1.56 9.49 10.27
N LEU A 319 2.09 10.10 11.31
CA LEU A 319 1.32 10.85 12.29
C LEU A 319 1.28 12.34 11.99
N TYR A 320 0.08 12.86 11.86
CA TYR A 320 -0.20 14.29 11.72
C TYR A 320 -1.00 14.82 12.92
N PRO A 321 -0.72 16.03 13.41
CA PRO A 321 -1.52 16.62 14.47
C PRO A 321 -2.93 16.97 13.95
N ASN A 322 -3.95 16.80 14.82
CA ASN A 322 -5.33 17.18 14.52
C ASN A 322 -5.71 18.58 15.07
N ARG A 323 -4.78 19.24 15.73
CA ARG A 323 -4.86 20.62 16.24
C ARG A 323 -3.46 21.18 16.44
N ALA A 324 -3.36 22.46 16.76
CA ALA A 324 -2.09 23.09 17.09
C ALA A 324 -1.37 22.37 18.24
N GLY A 325 -0.12 22.00 18.01
CA GLY A 325 0.75 21.27 18.93
C GLY A 325 1.71 20.35 18.16
N GLU A 326 2.70 19.85 18.85
CA GLU A 326 3.75 19.01 18.29
C GLU A 326 3.42 17.53 18.47
N VAL A 327 3.68 16.74 17.44
CA VAL A 327 3.70 15.27 17.48
C VAL A 327 5.16 14.87 17.48
N SER A 328 5.55 14.07 18.48
CA SER A 328 6.87 13.44 18.54
C SER A 328 6.70 11.93 18.68
N VAL A 329 7.71 11.19 18.26
CA VAL A 329 7.73 9.72 18.36
C VAL A 329 8.98 9.30 19.14
N GLY A 330 8.82 8.26 19.96
CA GLY A 330 9.92 7.59 20.64
C GLY A 330 10.57 6.54 19.74
N GLU A 331 11.64 5.95 20.26
CA GLU A 331 12.21 4.75 19.64
C GLU A 331 11.18 3.63 19.71
N SER A 332 10.81 3.08 18.56
CA SER A 332 9.96 1.88 18.49
C SER A 332 10.81 0.65 18.77
N ASP A 333 10.19 -0.38 19.33
CA ASP A 333 10.87 -1.67 19.47
C ASP A 333 11.23 -2.20 18.07
N ALA A 334 12.42 -2.77 17.94
CA ALA A 334 12.92 -3.30 16.66
C ALA A 334 12.07 -4.47 16.12
N GLU A 335 11.27 -5.10 16.99
CA GLU A 335 10.35 -6.19 16.62
C GLU A 335 8.92 -5.71 16.38
N ALA A 336 8.62 -4.42 16.58
CA ALA A 336 7.28 -3.88 16.34
C ALA A 336 6.91 -4.00 14.85
N PRO A 337 5.73 -4.59 14.53
CA PRO A 337 5.32 -4.78 13.14
C PRO A 337 5.04 -3.47 12.41
N VAL A 338 4.84 -2.40 13.16
CA VAL A 338 4.49 -1.08 12.64
C VAL A 338 5.15 -0.01 13.51
N GLU A 339 5.81 0.95 12.89
CA GLU A 339 6.45 2.07 13.57
C GLU A 339 5.68 3.38 13.35
N PRO A 340 5.44 4.18 14.40
CA PRO A 340 4.94 5.52 14.25
C PRO A 340 6.08 6.47 13.84
N LEU A 341 5.85 7.31 12.84
CA LEU A 341 6.81 8.32 12.42
C LEU A 341 6.13 9.67 12.17
N THR A 342 6.88 10.73 12.38
CA THR A 342 6.52 12.06 11.86
C THR A 342 6.84 12.13 10.35
N PRO A 343 6.26 13.08 9.59
CA PRO A 343 6.62 13.28 8.20
C PRO A 343 8.12 13.47 7.96
N GLU A 344 8.79 14.19 8.85
CA GLU A 344 10.24 14.43 8.81
C GLU A 344 11.04 13.15 9.10
N GLY A 345 10.62 12.39 10.14
CA GLY A 345 11.22 11.10 10.49
C GLY A 345 11.09 10.11 9.34
N PHE A 346 9.91 10.03 8.74
CA PHE A 346 9.64 9.16 7.59
C PHE A 346 10.61 9.42 6.42
N VAL A 347 10.78 10.68 6.03
CA VAL A 347 11.68 11.01 4.90
C VAL A 347 13.12 10.68 5.22
N ARG A 348 13.57 10.87 6.48
CA ARG A 348 14.94 10.56 6.91
C ARG A 348 15.16 9.05 7.00
N GLU A 349 14.38 8.37 7.81
CA GLU A 349 14.61 6.96 8.20
C GLU A 349 14.18 5.99 7.12
N ILE A 350 12.93 6.09 6.66
CA ILE A 350 12.41 5.22 5.59
C ILE A 350 13.03 5.58 4.25
N GLY A 351 13.28 6.87 4.00
CA GLY A 351 13.98 7.30 2.80
C GLY A 351 15.40 6.73 2.74
N GLU A 352 16.16 6.74 3.84
CA GLU A 352 17.49 6.13 3.93
C GLU A 352 17.43 4.61 3.74
N TRP A 353 16.47 3.96 4.39
CA TRP A 353 16.26 2.53 4.20
C TRP A 353 15.94 2.18 2.74
N LEU A 354 15.07 2.90 2.07
CA LEU A 354 14.77 2.70 0.65
C LEU A 354 15.96 3.03 -0.26
N ALA A 355 16.79 4.01 0.13
CA ALA A 355 17.96 4.46 -0.62
C ALA A 355 19.11 3.43 -0.65
N ALA A 356 19.05 2.35 0.10
CA ALA A 356 20.03 1.26 -0.03
C ALA A 356 19.98 0.54 -1.40
N GLU A 357 18.83 0.60 -2.09
CA GLU A 357 18.68 0.09 -3.48
C GLU A 357 17.99 1.14 -4.37
N PRO A 358 18.54 2.36 -4.50
CA PRO A 358 17.83 3.53 -4.99
C PRO A 358 17.38 3.40 -6.45
N ALA A 359 18.09 2.61 -7.25
CA ALA A 359 17.84 2.46 -8.69
C ALA A 359 17.34 1.05 -9.07
N ALA A 360 16.90 0.23 -8.11
CA ALA A 360 16.39 -1.12 -8.40
C ALA A 360 14.85 -1.14 -8.43
N VAL A 361 14.29 -1.99 -9.30
CA VAL A 361 12.86 -2.32 -9.37
C VAL A 361 12.70 -3.82 -9.55
N ASP A 362 12.10 -4.49 -8.57
CA ASP A 362 11.71 -5.88 -8.72
C ASP A 362 10.37 -5.95 -9.49
N ARG A 363 10.38 -6.62 -10.65
CA ARG A 363 9.24 -6.68 -11.58
C ARG A 363 8.09 -7.50 -11.01
N ASP A 364 8.43 -8.60 -10.35
CA ASP A 364 7.43 -9.51 -9.82
C ASP A 364 6.75 -8.88 -8.60
N ALA A 365 7.53 -8.29 -7.71
CA ALA A 365 7.01 -7.51 -6.59
C ALA A 365 6.14 -6.32 -7.07
N PHE A 366 6.63 -5.57 -8.06
CA PHE A 366 5.86 -4.47 -8.64
C PHE A 366 4.50 -4.93 -9.18
N ALA A 367 4.47 -6.02 -9.97
CA ALA A 367 3.22 -6.53 -10.55
C ALA A 367 2.24 -7.00 -9.46
N MET A 368 2.75 -7.66 -8.39
CA MET A 368 1.94 -8.12 -7.28
C MET A 368 1.36 -6.95 -6.47
N VAL A 369 2.15 -5.91 -6.17
CA VAL A 369 1.66 -4.71 -5.48
C VAL A 369 0.68 -3.94 -6.35
N LEU A 370 0.97 -3.77 -7.65
CA LEU A 370 0.08 -3.09 -8.58
C LEU A 370 -1.28 -3.79 -8.68
N ALA A 371 -1.32 -5.12 -8.61
CA ALA A 371 -2.56 -5.90 -8.61
C ALA A 371 -3.42 -5.68 -7.36
N GLN A 372 -2.84 -5.16 -6.28
CA GLN A 372 -3.54 -4.80 -5.04
C GLN A 372 -4.05 -3.35 -5.05
N VAL A 373 -3.69 -2.54 -6.05
CA VAL A 373 -4.20 -1.16 -6.16
C VAL A 373 -5.68 -1.17 -6.49
N VAL A 374 -6.48 -0.54 -5.64
CA VAL A 374 -7.93 -0.46 -5.84
C VAL A 374 -8.20 0.64 -6.87
N THR A 375 -8.50 0.22 -8.11
CA THR A 375 -9.00 1.14 -9.14
C THR A 375 -10.50 1.29 -8.97
N ARG A 376 -10.96 2.51 -8.70
CA ARG A 376 -12.39 2.85 -8.65
C ARG A 376 -12.96 3.14 -10.03
#